data_9ca9618505ee92d19fcf5942f77ac5aa
#
_entry.id   9ca9618505ee92d19fcf5942f77ac5aa
#
_cell.length_a   1.000
_cell.length_b   1.000
_cell.length_c   1.000
_cell.angle_alpha   90.00
_cell.angle_beta   90.00
_cell.angle_gamma   90.00
#
_symmetry.space_group_name_H-M   'P 1'
#
loop_
_entity.id
_entity.type
_entity.pdbx_description
1 polymer ?
#
loop_
_entity_poly.entity_id
_entity_poly.type
_entity_poly.pdbx_seq_one_letter_code
_entity_poly.pdbx_strand_id
1 'polypeptide(L)'
;HCFVLDNPDSKLKKIGSVESPETGIKMDIITDQPGIQLYTGNFLDGSLVSKEKKLYKKYSGFCLETQHFPNSPNQKEYPSVILNKGEVYNTETIYKFSN
;
A
#
# COMPACT_ATOMS: atom_id res chain seq x y z
N HIS A 1 9.49 -2.23 2.95
CA HIS A 1 9.07 -2.89 4.19
C HIS A 1 7.55 -3.01 4.23
N CYS A 2 7.06 -4.18 4.66
CA CYS A 2 5.65 -4.39 4.94
C CYS A 2 5.39 -4.11 6.43
N PHE A 3 4.52 -3.15 6.71
CA PHE A 3 4.09 -2.82 8.07
C PHE A 3 2.83 -3.59 8.40
N VAL A 4 2.78 -4.18 9.58
CA VAL A 4 1.58 -4.80 10.14
C VAL A 4 0.65 -3.67 10.59
N LEU A 5 -0.61 -3.73 10.15
CA LEU A 5 -1.61 -2.75 10.53
C LEU A 5 -2.35 -3.21 11.79
N ASP A 6 -2.71 -2.26 12.64
CA ASP A 6 -3.60 -2.52 13.76
C ASP A 6 -5.06 -2.64 13.27
N ASN A 7 -5.31 -3.74 12.54
CA ASN A 7 -6.59 -4.07 11.91
C ASN A 7 -6.94 -5.56 12.08
N PRO A 8 -7.05 -6.03 13.34
CA PRO A 8 -7.21 -7.46 13.61
C PRO A 8 -8.55 -8.05 13.13
N ASP A 9 -9.56 -7.21 12.95
CA ASP A 9 -10.90 -7.61 12.52
C ASP A 9 -11.13 -7.48 11.00
N SER A 10 -10.10 -7.11 10.26
CA SER A 10 -10.12 -6.93 8.79
C SER A 10 -11.32 -6.09 8.30
N LYS A 11 -11.71 -5.08 9.07
CA LYS A 11 -12.74 -4.13 8.67
C LYS A 11 -12.15 -2.98 7.90
N LEU A 12 -12.95 -2.45 6.99
CA LEU A 12 -12.59 -1.24 6.26
C LEU A 12 -12.46 -0.06 7.23
N LYS A 13 -11.24 0.42 7.46
CA LYS A 13 -10.98 1.57 8.32
C LYS A 13 -9.79 2.40 7.83
N LYS A 14 -9.77 3.66 8.24
CA LYS A 14 -8.60 4.52 8.01
C LYS A 14 -7.41 4.02 8.82
N ILE A 15 -6.31 3.72 8.13
CA ILE A 15 -5.07 3.18 8.71
C ILE A 15 -3.95 4.20 8.78
N GLY A 16 -4.07 5.31 8.06
CA GLY A 16 -3.07 6.36 8.05
C GLY A 16 -3.36 7.46 7.06
N SER A 17 -2.47 8.42 7.02
CA SER A 17 -2.48 9.51 6.04
C SER A 17 -1.07 9.96 5.68
N VAL A 18 -0.93 10.50 4.48
CA VAL A 18 0.28 11.16 3.98
C VAL A 18 -0.08 12.57 3.56
N GLU A 19 0.78 13.52 3.83
CA GLU A 19 0.57 14.92 3.48
C GLU A 19 1.85 15.50 2.88
N SER A 20 1.69 16.29 1.83
CA SER A 20 2.76 17.10 1.27
C SER A 20 2.74 18.48 1.91
N PRO A 21 3.77 18.87 2.68
CA PRO A 21 3.81 20.18 3.32
C PRO A 21 3.94 21.33 2.31
N GLU A 22 4.45 21.06 1.11
CA GLU A 22 4.61 22.08 0.07
C GLU A 22 3.30 22.40 -0.64
N THR A 23 2.46 21.39 -0.89
CA THR A 23 1.23 21.56 -1.68
C THR A 23 -0.04 21.52 -0.84
N GLY A 24 0.03 21.07 0.40
CA GLY A 24 -1.12 20.82 1.27
C GLY A 24 -1.94 19.59 0.87
N ILE A 25 -1.59 18.90 -0.21
CA ILE A 25 -2.29 17.69 -0.63
C ILE A 25 -2.13 16.61 0.43
N LYS A 26 -3.24 16.10 0.90
CA LYS A 26 -3.32 15.00 1.85
C LYS A 26 -3.99 13.79 1.21
N MET A 27 -3.49 12.61 1.52
CA MET A 27 -4.06 11.33 1.12
C MET A 27 -4.34 10.49 2.36
N ASP A 28 -5.61 10.20 2.63
CA ASP A 28 -6.01 9.22 3.64
C ASP A 28 -6.07 7.83 3.01
N ILE A 29 -5.60 6.83 3.75
CA ILE A 29 -5.61 5.43 3.31
C ILE A 29 -6.60 4.67 4.18
N ILE A 30 -7.57 4.02 3.54
CA ILE A 30 -8.64 3.27 4.19
C ILE A 30 -8.61 1.87 3.57
N THR A 31 -8.52 0.82 4.39
CA THR A 31 -8.41 -0.55 3.88
C THR A 31 -8.90 -1.59 4.89
N ASP A 32 -9.29 -2.75 4.39
CA ASP A 32 -9.56 -3.96 5.15
C ASP A 32 -8.36 -4.92 5.20
N GLN A 33 -7.24 -4.57 4.53
CA GLN A 33 -6.04 -5.39 4.49
C GLN A 33 -5.27 -5.39 5.81
N PRO A 34 -4.54 -6.48 6.13
CA PRO A 34 -3.79 -6.60 7.38
C PRO A 34 -2.43 -5.89 7.36
N GLY A 35 -1.92 -5.54 6.20
CA GLY A 35 -0.59 -4.92 6.04
C GLY A 35 -0.53 -3.87 4.96
N ILE A 36 0.54 -3.08 5.01
CA ILE A 36 0.85 -2.08 3.99
C ILE A 36 2.35 -2.07 3.68
N GLN A 37 2.68 -2.20 2.40
CA GLN A 37 4.06 -2.09 1.92
C GLN A 37 4.38 -0.63 1.65
N LEU A 38 5.50 -0.15 2.19
CA LEU A 38 6.06 1.16 1.86
C LEU A 38 7.32 0.98 1.02
N TYR A 39 7.34 1.63 -0.13
CA TYR A 39 8.52 1.79 -0.99
C TYR A 39 8.75 3.28 -1.27
N THR A 40 9.95 3.76 -1.01
CA THR A 40 10.28 5.18 -1.08
C THR A 40 10.98 5.59 -2.38
N GLY A 41 10.98 4.73 -3.40
CA GLY A 41 11.67 5.01 -4.67
C GLY A 41 13.19 5.03 -4.55
N ASN A 42 13.76 4.37 -3.54
CA ASN A 42 15.20 4.39 -3.26
C ASN A 42 16.05 3.61 -4.27
N PHE A 43 15.45 2.76 -5.10
CA PHE A 43 16.13 2.05 -6.20
C PHE A 43 15.97 2.73 -7.57
N LEU A 44 15.20 3.81 -7.66
CA LEU A 44 15.06 4.57 -8.89
C LEU A 44 16.39 5.29 -9.20
N ASP A 45 16.90 5.12 -10.40
CA ASP A 45 18.24 5.60 -10.82
C ASP A 45 18.20 6.65 -11.94
N GLY A 46 16.98 7.00 -12.41
CA GLY A 46 16.77 7.92 -13.50
C GLY A 46 16.82 7.27 -14.90
N SER A 47 16.94 5.94 -15.00
CA SER A 47 16.90 5.23 -16.30
C SER A 47 15.49 5.20 -16.91
N LEU A 48 14.45 5.30 -16.07
CA LEU A 48 13.06 5.33 -16.50
C LEU A 48 12.57 6.76 -16.73
N VAL A 49 11.78 6.94 -17.78
CA VAL A 49 11.25 8.23 -18.21
C VAL A 49 9.72 8.20 -18.13
N SER A 50 9.12 9.19 -17.48
CA SER A 50 7.66 9.36 -17.39
C SER A 50 7.04 9.72 -18.74
N LYS A 51 5.69 9.67 -18.82
CA LYS A 51 4.93 10.16 -19.98
C LYS A 51 5.21 11.64 -20.29
N GLU A 52 5.56 12.45 -19.29
CA GLU A 52 5.92 13.85 -19.42
C GLU A 52 7.42 14.08 -19.70
N LYS A 53 8.15 13.02 -20.05
CA LYS A 53 9.61 13.06 -20.30
C LYS A 53 10.45 13.46 -19.10
N LYS A 54 9.94 13.29 -17.87
CA LYS A 54 10.68 13.48 -16.63
C LYS A 54 11.35 12.17 -16.22
N LEU A 55 12.57 12.23 -15.72
CA LEU A 55 13.30 11.07 -15.21
C LEU A 55 12.80 10.68 -13.81
N TYR A 56 12.57 9.40 -13.59
CA TYR A 56 12.30 8.86 -12.26
C TYR A 56 13.60 8.70 -11.49
N LYS A 57 13.97 9.73 -10.73
CA LYS A 57 15.16 9.74 -9.88
C LYS A 57 14.88 9.13 -8.51
N LYS A 58 15.94 8.77 -7.81
CA LYS A 58 15.87 8.30 -6.43
C LYS A 58 15.00 9.22 -5.57
N TYR A 59 14.05 8.65 -4.86
CA TYR A 59 13.09 9.35 -3.99
C TYR A 59 12.12 10.31 -4.72
N SER A 60 11.96 10.19 -6.03
CA SER A 60 11.00 11.03 -6.77
C SER A 60 9.54 10.60 -6.63
N GLY A 61 9.28 9.54 -5.90
CA GLY A 61 7.95 9.03 -5.62
C GLY A 61 7.98 7.95 -4.55
N PHE A 62 6.82 7.54 -4.08
CA PHE A 62 6.67 6.44 -3.12
C PHE A 62 5.45 5.59 -3.47
N CYS A 63 5.43 4.35 -2.96
CA CYS A 63 4.28 3.45 -3.04
C CYS A 63 3.77 3.14 -1.64
N LEU A 64 2.45 3.02 -1.53
CA LEU A 64 1.75 2.52 -0.34
C LEU A 64 0.78 1.44 -0.82
N GLU A 65 1.15 0.18 -0.62
CA GLU A 65 0.48 -0.97 -1.21
C GLU A 65 -0.15 -1.81 -0.10
N THR A 66 -1.47 -1.75 0.02
CA THR A 66 -2.21 -2.54 1.01
C THR A 66 -2.25 -4.00 0.59
N GLN A 67 -1.94 -4.92 1.49
CA GLN A 67 -1.72 -6.31 1.16
C GLN A 67 -1.79 -7.24 2.37
N HIS A 68 -1.87 -8.55 2.12
CA HIS A 68 -1.47 -9.57 3.08
C HIS A 68 0.06 -9.61 3.20
N PHE A 69 0.56 -10.24 4.27
CA PHE A 69 2.00 -10.25 4.55
C PHE A 69 2.77 -11.07 3.51
N PRO A 70 4.01 -10.64 3.15
CA PRO A 70 4.89 -11.46 2.34
C PRO A 70 5.10 -12.86 2.94
N ASN A 71 5.20 -13.88 2.07
CA ASN A 71 5.39 -15.28 2.47
C ASN A 71 4.20 -15.90 3.25
N SER A 72 3.02 -15.29 3.24
CA SER A 72 1.83 -15.80 3.94
C SER A 72 1.49 -17.26 3.65
N PRO A 73 1.66 -17.81 2.42
CA PRO A 73 1.40 -19.24 2.18
C PRO A 73 2.22 -20.21 3.02
N ASN A 74 3.39 -19.77 3.50
CA ASN A 74 4.31 -20.58 4.31
C ASN A 74 4.25 -20.26 5.80
N GLN A 75 3.44 -19.29 6.22
CA GLN A 75 3.35 -18.82 7.61
C GLN A 75 1.92 -19.05 8.13
N LYS A 76 1.75 -20.12 8.89
CA LYS A 76 0.43 -20.56 9.39
C LYS A 76 -0.22 -19.57 10.36
N GLU A 77 0.59 -18.77 11.05
CA GLU A 77 0.16 -17.75 12.01
C GLU A 77 -0.29 -16.44 11.35
N TYR A 78 -0.03 -16.27 10.04
CA TYR A 78 -0.46 -15.09 9.31
C TYR A 78 -1.91 -15.24 8.80
N PRO A 79 -2.61 -14.12 8.56
CA PRO A 79 -3.89 -14.18 7.87
C PRO A 79 -3.80 -14.98 6.58
N SER A 80 -4.72 -15.94 6.38
CA SER A 80 -4.68 -16.85 5.24
C SER A 80 -4.86 -16.11 3.93
N VAL A 81 -4.06 -16.52 2.93
CA VAL A 81 -4.18 -16.07 1.53
C VAL A 81 -4.74 -17.16 0.62
N ILE A 82 -5.22 -18.27 1.22
CA ILE A 82 -5.77 -19.39 0.47
C ILE A 82 -7.21 -19.06 0.09
N LEU A 83 -7.51 -19.16 -1.20
CA LEU A 83 -8.86 -19.08 -1.76
C LEU A 83 -9.24 -20.46 -2.28
N ASN A 84 -10.22 -21.10 -1.63
CA ASN A 84 -10.70 -22.41 -2.05
C ASN A 84 -11.69 -22.29 -3.21
N LYS A 85 -11.89 -23.41 -3.92
CA LYS A 85 -12.89 -23.47 -4.99
C LYS A 85 -14.28 -23.09 -4.47
N GLY A 86 -14.89 -22.09 -5.11
CA GLY A 86 -16.23 -21.60 -4.76
C GLY A 86 -16.24 -20.43 -3.77
N GLU A 87 -15.10 -20.09 -3.16
CA GLU A 87 -14.97 -18.88 -2.36
C GLU A 87 -14.80 -17.64 -3.25
N VAL A 88 -15.18 -16.50 -2.71
CA VAL A 88 -15.02 -15.19 -3.37
C VAL A 88 -14.01 -14.37 -2.58
N TYR A 89 -12.95 -13.90 -3.23
CA TYR A 89 -12.05 -12.91 -2.67
C TYR A 89 -12.66 -11.52 -2.87
N ASN A 90 -12.86 -10.81 -1.76
CA ASN A 90 -13.36 -9.44 -1.76
C ASN A 90 -12.52 -8.61 -0.78
N THR A 91 -11.99 -7.49 -1.27
CA THR A 91 -11.18 -6.56 -0.48
C THR A 91 -11.36 -5.16 -1.03
N GLU A 92 -11.17 -4.16 -0.18
CA GLU A 92 -11.32 -2.77 -0.56
C GLU A 92 -10.17 -1.93 -0.01
N THR A 93 -9.66 -1.05 -0.88
CA THR A 93 -8.72 0.00 -0.50
C THR A 93 -9.13 1.32 -1.13
N ILE A 94 -9.22 2.37 -0.32
CA ILE A 94 -9.61 3.71 -0.73
C ILE A 94 -8.45 4.66 -0.45
N TYR A 95 -8.00 5.36 -1.47
CA TYR A 95 -7.10 6.51 -1.35
C TYR A 95 -7.93 7.79 -1.51
N LYS A 96 -8.19 8.48 -0.39
CA LYS A 96 -9.00 9.69 -0.37
C LYS A 96 -8.11 10.92 -0.32
N PHE A 97 -8.14 11.71 -1.39
CA PHE A 97 -7.37 12.95 -1.50
C PHE A 97 -8.19 14.15 -1.02
N SER A 98 -7.49 15.11 -0.40
CA SER A 98 -8.01 16.41 0.02
C SER A 98 -6.87 17.44 0.04
N ASN A 99 -7.23 18.71 0.13
CA ASN A 99 -6.33 19.87 0.31
C ASN A 99 -7.00 20.91 1.19
#